data_6011d0b5b0aadf8412ffbbaf85b35c65
#
_entry.id   6011d0b5b0aadf8412ffbbaf85b35c65
#
_cell.length_a   1.000
_cell.length_b   1.000
_cell.length_c   1.000
_cell.angle_alpha   90.00
_cell.angle_beta   90.00
_cell.angle_gamma   90.00
#
_symmetry.space_group_name_H-M   'P 1'
#
loop_
_entity.id
_entity.type
_entity.pdbx_description
1 polymer ?
#
loop_
_entity_poly.entity_id
_entity_poly.type
_entity_poly.pdbx_seq_one_letter_code
_entity_poly.pdbx_strand_id
1 'polypeptide(L)'
;METTSKKTLNVLSIDYDYFMKFKDDDTGPLASFPDGTEQFIGVSDYVWASRLACEYSSREIAKVSCNSDELFEVWKFLMKQRKSVPVLITNSHMHIHGFIKENIGEMDSVRVVNLDFHHDAYDKGGNGELNCGNWVNFLDREFTLEYDWVTSDCGWNAAGKKPRILEGRPRFRSISEFRKANPKFKPDIIFICRSDVWVPPHMDSQFLSFAFDVCGRFKNIRGNTEVLKKRDIGKYVLQIKQSMEKLNKEYSCSAK
;
A
#
# COMPACT_ATOMS: atom_id res chain seq x y z
N MET A 1 3.26 -4.59 43.98
CA MET A 1 3.88 -4.38 42.65
C MET A 1 2.78 -3.87 41.76
N GLU A 2 2.75 -2.58 41.48
CA GLU A 2 1.86 -2.01 40.46
C GLU A 2 2.32 -2.53 39.10
N THR A 3 1.49 -3.34 38.46
CA THR A 3 1.67 -3.70 37.05
C THR A 3 1.39 -2.43 36.25
N THR A 4 2.42 -1.68 35.93
CA THR A 4 2.32 -0.61 34.93
C THR A 4 1.78 -1.23 33.65
N SER A 5 0.55 -0.90 33.31
CA SER A 5 -0.07 -1.34 32.04
C SER A 5 0.84 -0.85 30.91
N LYS A 6 1.45 -1.80 30.15
CA LYS A 6 2.22 -1.47 28.96
C LYS A 6 1.37 -0.61 28.03
N LYS A 7 1.88 0.55 27.69
CA LYS A 7 1.22 1.45 26.73
C LYS A 7 1.54 0.97 25.32
N THR A 8 0.51 0.73 24.52
CA THR A 8 0.63 0.24 23.15
C THR A 8 0.15 1.30 22.16
N LEU A 9 0.96 1.62 21.16
CA LEU A 9 0.57 2.46 20.03
C LEU A 9 -0.26 1.62 19.04
N ASN A 10 -1.52 1.96 18.85
CA ASN A 10 -2.38 1.31 17.87
C ASN A 10 -2.31 2.04 16.53
N VAL A 11 -1.88 1.33 15.51
CA VAL A 11 -1.68 1.84 14.15
C VAL A 11 -2.70 1.20 13.22
N LEU A 12 -3.43 2.01 12.47
CA LEU A 12 -4.17 1.55 11.30
C LEU A 12 -3.38 1.92 10.06
N SER A 13 -2.92 0.91 9.33
CA SER A 13 -2.27 1.05 8.05
C SER A 13 -3.24 0.66 6.93
N ILE A 14 -3.32 1.48 5.89
CA ILE A 14 -4.16 1.24 4.72
C ILE A 14 -3.30 1.43 3.49
N ASP A 15 -2.94 0.33 2.83
CA ASP A 15 -2.42 0.35 1.48
C ASP A 15 -3.59 0.31 0.49
N TYR A 16 -3.61 1.20 -0.50
CA TYR A 16 -4.75 1.30 -1.39
C TYR A 16 -4.88 0.10 -2.34
N ASP A 17 -3.83 -0.67 -2.53
CA ASP A 17 -3.87 -1.92 -3.27
C ASP A 17 -4.74 -3.00 -2.59
N TYR A 18 -4.99 -2.87 -1.28
CA TYR A 18 -5.96 -3.69 -0.55
C TYR A 18 -7.35 -3.70 -1.21
N PHE A 19 -7.74 -2.59 -1.84
CA PHE A 19 -9.02 -2.47 -2.51
C PHE A 19 -9.03 -2.99 -3.94
N MET A 20 -7.91 -3.50 -4.44
CA MET A 20 -7.86 -4.07 -5.79
C MET A 20 -8.65 -5.38 -5.87
N LYS A 21 -9.51 -5.45 -6.87
CA LYS A 21 -10.25 -6.64 -7.24
C LYS A 21 -9.79 -7.09 -8.62
N PHE A 22 -9.29 -8.32 -8.68
CA PHE A 22 -8.84 -8.95 -9.92
C PHE A 22 -9.96 -9.79 -10.52
N LYS A 23 -10.07 -9.76 -11.82
CA LYS A 23 -11.00 -10.66 -12.51
C LYS A 23 -10.42 -12.07 -12.49
N ASP A 24 -11.23 -13.03 -12.03
CA ASP A 24 -10.87 -14.47 -11.97
C ASP A 24 -9.66 -14.79 -11.05
N ASP A 25 -9.40 -13.94 -10.04
CA ASP A 25 -8.25 -14.01 -9.12
C ASP A 25 -6.88 -14.03 -9.84
N ASP A 26 -6.85 -13.67 -11.12
CA ASP A 26 -5.64 -13.55 -11.91
C ASP A 26 -4.91 -12.25 -11.58
N THR A 27 -3.98 -12.33 -10.64
CA THR A 27 -3.10 -11.20 -10.30
C THR A 27 -2.14 -10.89 -11.44
N GLY A 28 -1.97 -11.83 -12.38
CA GLY A 28 -1.20 -11.71 -13.61
C GLY A 28 0.06 -10.87 -13.48
N PRO A 29 0.18 -9.91 -14.37
CA PRO A 29 1.33 -9.04 -14.51
C PRO A 29 1.60 -8.08 -13.36
N LEU A 30 0.66 -7.91 -12.43
CA LEU A 30 0.81 -6.99 -11.31
C LEU A 30 1.52 -7.64 -10.10
N ALA A 31 1.79 -8.93 -10.17
CA ALA A 31 2.33 -9.71 -9.05
C ALA A 31 3.84 -9.55 -8.83
N SER A 32 4.59 -8.96 -9.74
CA SER A 32 6.03 -8.82 -9.60
C SER A 32 6.53 -7.44 -10.01
N PHE A 33 7.19 -6.75 -9.07
CA PHE A 33 7.88 -5.49 -9.29
C PHE A 33 9.33 -5.54 -8.81
N PRO A 34 10.22 -4.75 -9.42
CA PRO A 34 11.54 -4.54 -8.85
C PRO A 34 11.40 -3.85 -7.49
N ASP A 35 12.04 -4.41 -6.48
CA ASP A 35 12.08 -3.84 -5.13
C ASP A 35 12.60 -2.40 -5.12
N GLY A 36 12.03 -1.56 -4.25
CA GLY A 36 12.54 -0.23 -3.97
C GLY A 36 12.17 0.89 -4.96
N THR A 37 11.35 0.62 -5.99
CA THR A 37 10.95 1.65 -6.95
C THR A 37 9.82 2.55 -6.44
N GLU A 38 9.03 2.10 -5.50
CA GLU A 38 7.83 2.80 -5.00
C GLU A 38 8.14 4.10 -4.27
N GLN A 39 9.30 4.20 -3.64
CA GLN A 39 9.69 5.35 -2.83
C GLN A 39 9.86 6.67 -3.62
N PHE A 40 10.00 6.60 -4.94
CA PHE A 40 10.20 7.76 -5.79
C PHE A 40 8.98 8.00 -6.68
N ILE A 41 8.26 9.11 -6.47
CA ILE A 41 7.01 9.43 -7.19
C ILE A 41 7.21 9.41 -8.72
N GLY A 42 8.25 10.03 -9.25
CA GLY A 42 8.47 10.07 -10.71
C GLY A 42 8.81 8.71 -11.31
N VAL A 43 9.35 7.77 -10.51
CA VAL A 43 9.71 6.43 -10.96
C VAL A 43 8.46 5.56 -11.13
N SER A 44 7.49 5.67 -10.24
CA SER A 44 6.24 4.90 -10.35
C SER A 44 5.45 5.26 -11.62
N ASP A 45 5.43 6.53 -12.00
CA ASP A 45 4.81 6.98 -13.26
C ASP A 45 5.49 6.33 -14.47
N TYR A 46 6.83 6.26 -14.44
CA TYR A 46 7.60 5.64 -15.51
C TYR A 46 7.41 4.12 -15.58
N VAL A 47 7.31 3.44 -14.44
CA VAL A 47 7.00 2.00 -14.35
C VAL A 47 5.67 1.70 -15.02
N TRP A 48 4.61 2.46 -14.70
CA TRP A 48 3.31 2.29 -15.33
C TRP A 48 3.32 2.61 -16.82
N ALA A 49 4.07 3.65 -17.22
CA ALA A 49 4.22 3.98 -18.63
C ALA A 49 4.93 2.88 -19.42
N SER A 50 5.98 2.28 -18.85
CA SER A 50 6.69 1.13 -19.43
C SER A 50 5.76 -0.08 -19.62
N ARG A 51 4.97 -0.41 -18.60
CA ARG A 51 3.98 -1.49 -18.68
C ARG A 51 2.98 -1.27 -19.79
N LEU A 52 2.38 -0.08 -19.87
CA LEU A 52 1.41 0.27 -20.91
C LEU A 52 2.02 0.39 -22.29
N ALA A 53 3.31 0.68 -22.39
CA ALA A 53 4.00 0.78 -23.69
C ALA A 53 4.45 -0.59 -24.22
N CYS A 54 4.91 -1.50 -23.33
CA CYS A 54 5.68 -2.68 -23.68
C CYS A 54 5.05 -4.00 -23.29
N GLU A 55 4.27 -4.06 -22.19
CA GLU A 55 3.91 -5.33 -21.58
C GLU A 55 2.41 -5.63 -21.64
N TYR A 56 1.56 -4.61 -21.38
CA TYR A 56 0.13 -4.83 -21.21
C TYR A 56 -0.70 -3.85 -22.02
N SER A 57 -1.77 -4.36 -22.60
CA SER A 57 -2.78 -3.48 -23.16
C SER A 57 -3.54 -2.72 -22.05
N SER A 58 -4.00 -1.52 -22.36
CA SER A 58 -4.87 -0.75 -21.45
C SER A 58 -6.13 -1.56 -21.05
N ARG A 59 -6.57 -2.50 -21.92
CA ARG A 59 -7.71 -3.39 -21.65
C ARG A 59 -7.41 -4.42 -20.56
N GLU A 60 -6.19 -4.93 -20.49
CA GLU A 60 -5.78 -5.88 -19.45
C GLU A 60 -5.67 -5.19 -18.11
N ILE A 61 -5.04 -4.03 -18.06
CA ILE A 61 -4.92 -3.22 -16.83
C ILE A 61 -6.30 -2.78 -16.34
N ALA A 62 -7.22 -2.42 -17.24
CA ALA A 62 -8.59 -2.03 -16.89
C ALA A 62 -9.46 -3.16 -16.29
N LYS A 63 -8.98 -4.43 -16.32
CA LYS A 63 -9.64 -5.54 -15.60
C LYS A 63 -9.48 -5.45 -14.09
N VAL A 64 -8.46 -4.73 -13.61
CA VAL A 64 -8.30 -4.42 -12.19
C VAL A 64 -9.31 -3.34 -11.82
N SER A 65 -10.10 -3.58 -10.82
CA SER A 65 -11.14 -2.65 -10.35
C SER A 65 -11.05 -2.44 -8.84
N CYS A 66 -11.73 -1.43 -8.34
CA CYS A 66 -11.82 -1.19 -6.90
C CYS A 66 -12.96 -2.02 -6.28
N ASN A 67 -12.67 -2.65 -5.15
CA ASN A 67 -13.70 -3.22 -4.28
C ASN A 67 -14.40 -2.09 -3.51
N SER A 68 -15.42 -1.52 -4.13
CA SER A 68 -16.15 -0.36 -3.59
C SER A 68 -16.84 -0.65 -2.26
N ASP A 69 -17.29 -1.89 -2.03
CA ASP A 69 -17.96 -2.28 -0.79
C ASP A 69 -16.97 -2.24 0.38
N GLU A 70 -15.77 -2.81 0.19
CA GLU A 70 -14.72 -2.81 1.20
C GLU A 70 -14.17 -1.40 1.43
N LEU A 71 -13.98 -0.62 0.37
CA LEU A 71 -13.60 0.80 0.47
C LEU A 71 -14.61 1.58 1.30
N PHE A 72 -15.90 1.35 1.12
CA PHE A 72 -16.96 2.00 1.88
C PHE A 72 -16.97 1.56 3.35
N GLU A 73 -16.72 0.28 3.65
CA GLU A 73 -16.62 -0.20 5.04
C GLU A 73 -15.42 0.42 5.77
N VAL A 74 -14.26 0.52 5.11
CA VAL A 74 -13.09 1.22 5.64
C VAL A 74 -13.37 2.70 5.83
N TRP A 75 -13.96 3.37 4.85
CA TRP A 75 -14.41 4.76 4.96
C TRP A 75 -15.33 4.98 6.16
N LYS A 76 -16.37 4.14 6.34
CA LYS A 76 -17.27 4.21 7.51
C LYS A 76 -16.53 4.02 8.82
N PHE A 77 -15.51 3.18 8.85
CA PHE A 77 -14.69 2.98 10.04
C PHE A 77 -13.88 4.24 10.36
N LEU A 78 -13.24 4.85 9.36
CA LEU A 78 -12.47 6.10 9.50
C LEU A 78 -13.34 7.27 9.98
N MET A 79 -14.52 7.43 9.41
CA MET A 79 -15.44 8.52 9.77
C MET A 79 -15.91 8.49 11.23
N LYS A 80 -15.77 7.33 11.91
CA LYS A 80 -16.08 7.18 13.34
C LYS A 80 -14.90 7.47 14.26
N GLN A 81 -13.68 7.65 13.72
CA GLN A 81 -12.51 7.92 14.54
C GLN A 81 -12.48 9.39 15.02
N ARG A 82 -11.69 9.65 16.07
CA ARG A 82 -11.50 11.02 16.59
C ARG A 82 -10.84 11.89 15.51
N LYS A 83 -11.32 13.12 15.35
CA LYS A 83 -10.78 14.09 14.37
C LYS A 83 -9.31 14.48 14.64
N SER A 84 -8.84 14.29 15.86
CA SER A 84 -7.47 14.63 16.29
C SER A 84 -6.45 13.53 16.02
N VAL A 85 -6.86 12.34 15.57
CA VAL A 85 -5.92 11.27 15.23
C VAL A 85 -4.97 11.75 14.12
N PRO A 86 -3.64 11.65 14.32
CA PRO A 86 -2.68 11.94 13.27
C PRO A 86 -2.86 11.03 12.07
N VAL A 87 -2.83 11.61 10.87
CA VAL A 87 -2.93 10.89 9.60
C VAL A 87 -1.74 11.24 8.72
N LEU A 88 -1.09 10.23 8.14
CA LEU A 88 -0.10 10.41 7.08
C LEU A 88 -0.65 9.81 5.78
N ILE A 89 -0.64 10.59 4.69
CA ILE A 89 -1.01 10.14 3.34
C ILE A 89 0.22 10.24 2.44
N THR A 90 0.59 9.13 1.80
CA THR A 90 1.84 9.03 1.01
C THR A 90 1.69 8.09 -0.19
N ASN A 91 2.74 8.00 -1.02
CA ASN A 91 2.80 7.15 -2.20
C ASN A 91 3.39 5.76 -1.95
N SER A 92 4.18 5.60 -0.88
CA SER A 92 4.89 4.36 -0.57
C SER A 92 4.66 3.91 0.86
N HIS A 93 4.45 2.60 1.03
CA HIS A 93 4.25 1.98 2.34
C HIS A 93 5.50 2.03 3.24
N MET A 94 6.68 2.18 2.66
CA MET A 94 7.94 2.35 3.39
C MET A 94 7.88 3.47 4.46
N HIS A 95 7.12 4.54 4.19
CA HIS A 95 7.04 5.71 5.07
C HIS A 95 6.34 5.45 6.41
N ILE A 96 5.60 4.34 6.54
CA ILE A 96 4.94 3.97 7.81
C ILE A 96 5.93 3.76 8.94
N HIS A 97 7.11 3.19 8.66
CA HIS A 97 8.15 2.95 9.66
C HIS A 97 8.58 4.25 10.36
N GLY A 98 8.93 5.28 9.57
CA GLY A 98 9.28 6.60 10.11
C GLY A 98 8.11 7.25 10.86
N PHE A 99 6.88 7.11 10.33
CA PHE A 99 5.69 7.68 10.96
C PHE A 99 5.39 7.06 12.32
N ILE A 100 5.57 5.75 12.48
CA ILE A 100 5.45 5.07 13.76
C ILE A 100 6.53 5.57 14.72
N LYS A 101 7.80 5.65 14.31
CA LYS A 101 8.90 6.14 15.15
C LYS A 101 8.69 7.56 15.66
N GLU A 102 8.11 8.41 14.86
CA GLU A 102 7.78 9.78 15.26
C GLU A 102 6.63 9.88 16.29
N ASN A 103 5.76 8.88 16.34
CA ASN A 103 4.56 8.91 17.18
C ASN A 103 4.58 7.93 18.35
N ILE A 104 5.57 7.05 18.46
CA ILE A 104 5.61 6.04 19.52
C ILE A 104 5.84 6.63 20.90
N GLY A 105 6.60 7.72 21.00
CA GLY A 105 6.87 8.40 22.27
C GLY A 105 7.43 7.46 23.35
N GLU A 106 6.78 7.41 24.51
CA GLU A 106 7.13 6.55 25.67
C GLU A 106 6.37 5.21 25.66
N MET A 107 5.89 4.76 24.51
CA MET A 107 5.16 3.49 24.40
C MET A 107 6.12 2.31 24.23
N ASP A 108 5.81 1.18 24.87
CA ASP A 108 6.68 -0.01 24.91
C ASP A 108 6.40 -0.98 23.75
N SER A 109 5.27 -0.83 23.09
CA SER A 109 4.81 -1.77 22.07
C SER A 109 4.01 -1.08 20.97
N VAL A 110 3.96 -1.72 19.82
CA VAL A 110 3.20 -1.27 18.65
C VAL A 110 2.24 -2.38 18.24
N ARG A 111 0.99 -2.03 18.01
CA ARG A 111 0.02 -2.89 17.35
C ARG A 111 -0.37 -2.31 16.01
N VAL A 112 -0.07 -3.02 14.94
CA VAL A 112 -0.40 -2.61 13.57
C VAL A 112 -1.52 -3.49 13.03
N VAL A 113 -2.57 -2.84 12.53
CA VAL A 113 -3.60 -3.46 11.70
C VAL A 113 -3.35 -2.99 10.28
N ASN A 114 -2.85 -3.88 9.43
CA ASN A 114 -2.46 -3.59 8.05
C ASN A 114 -3.52 -4.10 7.07
N LEU A 115 -4.25 -3.17 6.46
CA LEU A 115 -5.15 -3.43 5.34
C LEU A 115 -4.33 -3.32 4.06
N ASP A 116 -4.00 -4.45 3.44
CA ASP A 116 -3.01 -4.51 2.40
C ASP A 116 -3.18 -5.78 1.55
N PHE A 117 -2.86 -5.70 0.28
CA PHE A 117 -2.76 -6.88 -0.58
C PHE A 117 -1.55 -7.74 -0.20
N HIS A 118 -0.44 -7.09 0.24
CA HIS A 118 0.82 -7.71 0.64
C HIS A 118 0.96 -7.77 2.16
N HIS A 119 1.80 -8.66 2.69
CA HIS A 119 2.03 -8.74 4.14
C HIS A 119 3.23 -7.90 4.63
N ASP A 120 4.00 -7.34 3.73
CA ASP A 120 5.15 -6.44 3.98
C ASP A 120 6.18 -6.91 5.03
N ALA A 121 6.28 -8.21 5.20
CA ALA A 121 7.25 -8.88 6.04
C ALA A 121 8.12 -9.85 5.21
N TYR A 122 8.54 -9.43 4.01
CA TYR A 122 9.41 -10.22 3.15
C TYR A 122 10.84 -10.19 3.65
N ASP A 123 11.47 -11.36 3.81
CA ASP A 123 12.86 -11.47 4.28
C ASP A 123 13.88 -11.02 3.22
N LYS A 124 13.48 -11.03 1.96
CA LYS A 124 14.32 -10.71 0.81
C LYS A 124 13.69 -9.56 0.04
N GLY A 125 14.11 -8.39 0.34
CA GLY A 125 13.79 -7.20 -0.42
C GLY A 125 14.95 -6.23 -0.31
N GLY A 126 15.65 -5.97 -1.43
CA GLY A 126 16.76 -5.02 -1.52
C GLY A 126 17.82 -5.25 -0.45
N ASN A 127 19.05 -5.21 -0.71
CA ASN A 127 20.27 -5.26 0.13
C ASN A 127 20.16 -5.13 1.67
N GLY A 128 19.03 -5.54 2.28
CA GLY A 128 18.73 -5.36 3.70
C GLY A 128 18.26 -3.96 4.09
N GLU A 129 18.02 -3.09 3.12
CA GLU A 129 17.50 -1.74 3.35
C GLU A 129 15.98 -1.73 3.50
N LEU A 130 15.46 -0.75 4.25
CA LEU A 130 14.04 -0.52 4.43
C LEU A 130 13.36 -0.21 3.10
N ASN A 131 12.28 -0.94 2.78
CA ASN A 131 11.44 -0.72 1.60
C ASN A 131 9.96 -1.00 1.90
N CYS A 132 9.08 -0.86 0.89
CA CYS A 132 7.64 -1.06 1.04
C CYS A 132 7.25 -2.50 1.42
N GLY A 133 8.03 -3.51 1.05
CA GLY A 133 7.72 -4.92 1.31
C GLY A 133 8.35 -5.50 2.58
N ASN A 134 9.17 -4.75 3.34
CA ASN A 134 9.89 -5.31 4.49
C ASN A 134 9.80 -4.48 5.79
N TRP A 135 9.08 -3.38 5.79
CA TRP A 135 8.98 -2.47 6.94
C TRP A 135 8.48 -3.15 8.22
N VAL A 136 7.65 -4.19 8.10
CA VAL A 136 7.16 -4.99 9.25
C VAL A 136 8.32 -5.66 9.98
N ASN A 137 9.30 -6.22 9.25
CA ASN A 137 10.48 -6.84 9.84
C ASN A 137 11.40 -5.84 10.56
N PHE A 138 11.42 -4.58 10.10
CA PHE A 138 12.15 -3.52 10.79
C PHE A 138 11.46 -3.15 12.10
N LEU A 139 10.14 -3.03 12.11
CA LEU A 139 9.39 -2.78 13.35
C LEU A 139 9.51 -3.93 14.35
N ASP A 140 9.47 -5.19 13.88
CA ASP A 140 9.59 -6.38 14.75
C ASP A 140 10.97 -6.50 15.43
N ARG A 141 12.01 -5.91 14.83
CA ARG A 141 13.35 -5.83 15.43
C ARG A 141 13.48 -4.70 16.45
N GLU A 142 12.74 -3.60 16.24
CA GLU A 142 12.87 -2.38 17.05
C GLU A 142 11.90 -2.35 18.23
N PHE A 143 10.72 -3.02 18.11
CA PHE A 143 9.63 -2.92 19.08
C PHE A 143 9.03 -4.28 19.41
N THR A 144 8.32 -4.37 20.54
CA THR A 144 7.36 -5.45 20.75
C THR A 144 6.18 -5.24 19.81
N LEU A 145 6.10 -6.04 18.73
CA LEU A 145 5.14 -5.86 17.65
C LEU A 145 3.98 -6.86 17.72
N GLU A 146 2.75 -6.36 17.72
CA GLU A 146 1.56 -7.11 17.35
C GLU A 146 1.15 -6.71 15.93
N TYR A 147 1.04 -7.69 15.03
CA TYR A 147 0.73 -7.43 13.63
C TYR A 147 -0.47 -8.25 13.16
N ASP A 148 -1.52 -7.56 12.74
CA ASP A 148 -2.73 -8.13 12.15
C ASP A 148 -2.79 -7.76 10.67
N TRP A 149 -2.63 -8.74 9.78
CA TRP A 149 -2.78 -8.54 8.34
C TRP A 149 -4.21 -8.84 7.90
N VAL A 150 -4.87 -7.83 7.34
CA VAL A 150 -6.21 -7.91 6.77
C VAL A 150 -6.10 -7.90 5.26
N THR A 151 -6.44 -8.99 4.60
CA THR A 151 -6.29 -9.13 3.15
C THR A 151 -7.34 -10.04 2.53
N SER A 152 -7.67 -9.82 1.27
CA SER A 152 -8.58 -10.67 0.50
C SER A 152 -8.06 -12.11 0.34
N ASP A 153 -8.91 -13.02 -0.14
CA ASP A 153 -8.47 -14.38 -0.46
C ASP A 153 -7.39 -14.37 -1.56
N CYS A 154 -7.51 -13.46 -2.51
CA CYS A 154 -6.52 -13.27 -3.57
C CYS A 154 -5.15 -12.86 -3.00
N GLY A 155 -5.08 -11.81 -2.18
CA GLY A 155 -3.83 -11.39 -1.53
C GLY A 155 -3.23 -12.48 -0.65
N TRP A 156 -4.07 -13.19 0.12
CA TRP A 156 -3.62 -14.30 0.96
C TRP A 156 -2.99 -15.43 0.14
N ASN A 157 -3.58 -15.79 -0.99
CA ASN A 157 -3.07 -16.85 -1.86
C ASN A 157 -1.81 -16.40 -2.62
N ALA A 158 -1.77 -15.15 -3.08
CA ALA A 158 -0.62 -14.58 -3.79
C ALA A 158 0.65 -14.49 -2.92
N ALA A 159 0.51 -14.31 -1.61
CA ALA A 159 1.63 -14.17 -0.68
C ALA A 159 2.49 -15.45 -0.51
N GLY A 160 2.04 -16.62 -0.99
CA GLY A 160 2.79 -17.87 -0.89
C GLY A 160 3.07 -18.28 0.56
N LYS A 161 4.37 -18.48 0.91
CA LYS A 161 4.79 -18.84 2.27
C LYS A 161 4.58 -17.64 3.21
N LYS A 162 3.86 -17.85 4.30
CA LYS A 162 3.59 -16.81 5.30
C LYS A 162 4.82 -16.54 6.18
N PRO A 163 5.11 -15.26 6.50
CA PRO A 163 6.18 -14.91 7.40
C PRO A 163 5.89 -15.34 8.85
N ARG A 164 6.94 -15.56 9.63
CA ARG A 164 6.86 -16.02 11.03
C ARG A 164 5.95 -15.13 11.89
N ILE A 165 5.92 -13.83 11.67
CA ILE A 165 5.10 -12.89 12.44
C ILE A 165 3.59 -13.17 12.33
N LEU A 166 3.15 -13.90 11.29
CA LEU A 166 1.76 -14.29 11.07
C LEU A 166 1.45 -15.70 11.61
N GLU A 167 2.44 -16.45 12.12
CA GLU A 167 2.23 -17.79 12.67
C GLU A 167 1.31 -17.72 13.88
N GLY A 168 0.26 -18.54 13.87
CA GLY A 168 -0.75 -18.59 14.96
C GLY A 168 -1.68 -17.37 15.04
N ARG A 169 -1.54 -16.39 14.15
CA ARG A 169 -2.42 -15.22 14.08
C ARG A 169 -3.72 -15.54 13.34
N PRO A 170 -4.86 -14.97 13.75
CA PRO A 170 -6.10 -15.12 13.00
C PRO A 170 -5.96 -14.45 11.63
N ARG A 171 -6.59 -15.06 10.62
CA ARG A 171 -6.75 -14.46 9.31
C ARG A 171 -8.01 -13.60 9.27
N PHE A 172 -7.90 -12.38 8.74
CA PHE A 172 -9.01 -11.49 8.49
C PHE A 172 -9.12 -11.19 7.00
N ARG A 173 -10.30 -11.44 6.40
CA ARG A 173 -10.57 -11.18 4.98
C ARG A 173 -11.07 -9.77 4.71
N SER A 174 -11.49 -9.07 5.76
CA SER A 174 -12.08 -7.74 5.65
C SER A 174 -11.91 -6.95 6.95
N ILE A 175 -12.00 -5.61 6.83
CA ILE A 175 -12.06 -4.75 8.02
C ILE A 175 -13.25 -5.10 8.92
N SER A 176 -14.36 -5.56 8.33
CA SER A 176 -15.54 -5.96 9.08
C SER A 176 -15.32 -7.21 9.93
N GLU A 177 -14.60 -8.22 9.41
CA GLU A 177 -14.19 -9.39 10.20
C GLU A 177 -13.24 -9.00 11.34
N PHE A 178 -12.22 -8.20 11.03
CA PHE A 178 -11.29 -7.69 12.04
C PHE A 178 -12.02 -6.98 13.18
N ARG A 179 -12.95 -6.08 12.86
CA ARG A 179 -13.69 -5.30 13.85
C ARG A 179 -14.62 -6.14 14.72
N LYS A 180 -15.23 -7.20 14.18
CA LYS A 180 -16.03 -8.15 14.97
C LYS A 180 -15.17 -8.86 16.03
N ALA A 181 -13.97 -9.26 15.67
CA ALA A 181 -13.01 -9.89 16.58
C ALA A 181 -12.38 -8.88 17.56
N ASN A 182 -12.22 -7.63 17.16
CA ASN A 182 -11.54 -6.56 17.91
C ASN A 182 -12.43 -5.32 18.09
N PRO A 183 -13.59 -5.40 18.77
CA PRO A 183 -14.57 -4.31 18.83
C PRO A 183 -14.07 -3.06 19.56
N LYS A 184 -13.01 -3.20 20.39
CA LYS A 184 -12.40 -2.10 21.15
C LYS A 184 -11.23 -1.43 20.44
N PHE A 185 -10.80 -1.94 19.28
CA PHE A 185 -9.68 -1.35 18.54
C PHE A 185 -10.01 0.07 18.09
N LYS A 186 -9.12 1.00 18.47
CA LYS A 186 -9.15 2.41 18.05
C LYS A 186 -7.73 2.80 17.69
N PRO A 187 -7.49 3.30 16.48
CA PRO A 187 -6.16 3.74 16.09
C PRO A 187 -5.77 5.02 16.82
N ASP A 188 -4.52 5.08 17.26
CA ASP A 188 -3.86 6.28 17.77
C ASP A 188 -3.26 7.09 16.62
N ILE A 189 -2.83 6.41 15.54
CA ILE A 189 -2.39 7.00 14.28
C ILE A 189 -2.96 6.22 13.08
N ILE A 190 -3.11 6.90 11.95
CA ILE A 190 -3.60 6.33 10.69
C ILE A 190 -2.59 6.61 9.59
N PHE A 191 -2.18 5.57 8.89
CA PHE A 191 -1.33 5.65 7.72
C PHE A 191 -2.12 5.25 6.47
N ILE A 192 -1.98 6.02 5.39
CA ILE A 192 -2.63 5.73 4.11
C ILE A 192 -1.59 5.84 3.00
N CYS A 193 -1.43 4.77 2.25
CA CYS A 193 -0.55 4.71 1.10
C CYS A 193 -1.37 4.58 -0.19
N ARG A 194 -1.00 5.34 -1.25
CA ARG A 194 -1.59 5.12 -2.58
C ARG A 194 -1.03 3.89 -3.26
N SER A 195 0.16 3.43 -2.85
CA SER A 195 0.84 2.28 -3.45
C SER A 195 1.09 2.48 -4.95
N ASP A 196 1.79 3.54 -5.27
CA ASP A 196 1.89 4.09 -6.64
C ASP A 196 2.37 3.08 -7.69
N VAL A 197 3.17 2.09 -7.30
CA VAL A 197 3.70 1.06 -8.20
C VAL A 197 2.71 -0.08 -8.42
N TRP A 198 1.85 -0.35 -7.44
CA TRP A 198 0.90 -1.46 -7.45
C TRP A 198 -0.47 -1.05 -7.96
N VAL A 199 -0.95 0.12 -7.56
CA VAL A 199 -2.28 0.62 -7.93
C VAL A 199 -2.28 1.19 -9.35
N PRO A 200 -3.10 0.67 -10.27
CA PRO A 200 -3.18 1.18 -11.63
C PRO A 200 -3.64 2.65 -11.67
N PRO A 201 -3.06 3.48 -12.56
CA PRO A 201 -3.38 4.92 -12.64
C PRO A 201 -4.83 5.27 -12.92
N HIS A 202 -5.61 4.35 -13.55
CA HIS A 202 -7.03 4.59 -13.78
C HIS A 202 -7.85 4.58 -12.47
N MET A 203 -7.30 4.05 -11.37
CA MET A 203 -7.91 4.07 -10.03
C MET A 203 -7.62 5.35 -9.25
N ASP A 204 -6.78 6.24 -9.76
CA ASP A 204 -6.39 7.48 -9.06
C ASP A 204 -7.60 8.35 -8.66
N SER A 205 -8.64 8.39 -9.48
CA SER A 205 -9.85 9.19 -9.16
C SER A 205 -10.56 8.68 -7.92
N GLN A 206 -10.60 7.37 -7.73
CA GLN A 206 -11.24 6.74 -6.56
C GLN A 206 -10.39 6.93 -5.32
N PHE A 207 -9.04 6.75 -5.44
CA PHE A 207 -8.12 7.06 -4.34
C PHE A 207 -8.25 8.53 -3.91
N LEU A 208 -8.27 9.47 -4.86
CA LEU A 208 -8.36 10.90 -4.56
C LEU A 208 -9.66 11.25 -3.85
N SER A 209 -10.80 10.69 -4.29
CA SER A 209 -12.08 10.88 -3.60
C SER A 209 -11.99 10.41 -2.15
N PHE A 210 -11.47 9.21 -1.91
CA PHE A 210 -11.25 8.67 -0.58
C PHE A 210 -10.29 9.54 0.25
N ALA A 211 -9.16 9.95 -0.31
CA ALA A 211 -8.18 10.78 0.37
C ALA A 211 -8.72 12.17 0.73
N PHE A 212 -9.51 12.80 -0.15
CA PHE A 212 -10.15 14.09 0.14
C PHE A 212 -11.20 13.99 1.25
N ASP A 213 -11.98 12.90 1.31
CA ASP A 213 -12.91 12.67 2.43
C ASP A 213 -12.14 12.54 3.75
N VAL A 214 -11.01 11.83 3.75
CA VAL A 214 -10.11 11.74 4.91
C VAL A 214 -9.57 13.12 5.29
N CYS A 215 -9.11 13.90 4.31
CA CYS A 215 -8.64 15.27 4.54
C CYS A 215 -9.75 16.17 5.12
N GLY A 216 -10.97 16.03 4.69
CA GLY A 216 -12.12 16.75 5.25
C GLY A 216 -12.49 16.32 6.68
N ARG A 217 -12.15 15.09 7.06
CA ARG A 217 -12.50 14.52 8.38
C ARG A 217 -11.50 14.83 9.47
N PHE A 218 -10.20 14.68 9.21
CA PHE A 218 -9.15 14.77 10.22
C PHE A 218 -8.49 16.15 10.25
N LYS A 219 -7.95 16.54 11.43
CA LYS A 219 -7.32 17.85 11.63
C LYS A 219 -5.79 17.81 11.51
N ASN A 220 -5.19 16.67 11.87
CA ASN A 220 -3.74 16.47 11.89
C ASN A 220 -3.32 15.61 10.71
N ILE A 221 -3.33 16.19 9.51
CA ILE A 221 -2.96 15.49 8.29
C ILE A 221 -1.58 15.95 7.86
N ARG A 222 -0.73 14.98 7.58
CA ARG A 222 0.56 15.15 6.92
C ARG A 222 0.57 14.34 5.64
N GLY A 223 1.37 14.71 4.69
CA GLY A 223 1.51 13.93 3.48
C GLY A 223 2.18 14.70 2.36
N ASN A 224 2.47 13.99 1.29
CA ASN A 224 2.99 14.59 0.09
C ASN A 224 1.83 15.07 -0.80
N THR A 225 1.80 16.36 -1.13
CA THR A 225 0.76 16.96 -1.98
C THR A 225 0.70 16.32 -3.37
N GLU A 226 1.80 15.76 -3.87
CA GLU A 226 1.82 15.07 -5.17
C GLU A 226 0.96 13.80 -5.18
N VAL A 227 0.82 13.13 -4.03
CA VAL A 227 -0.07 11.96 -3.89
C VAL A 227 -1.54 12.36 -4.05
N LEU A 228 -1.88 13.60 -3.77
CA LEU A 228 -3.23 14.17 -3.94
C LEU A 228 -3.48 14.69 -5.37
N LYS A 229 -2.75 14.18 -6.36
CA LYS A 229 -2.93 14.47 -7.79
C LYS A 229 -3.04 13.17 -8.58
N LYS A 230 -3.76 13.24 -9.69
CA LYS A 230 -3.72 12.14 -10.67
C LYS A 230 -2.35 12.04 -11.30
N ARG A 231 -1.91 10.82 -11.52
CA ARG A 231 -0.70 10.54 -12.28
C ARG A 231 -0.92 10.84 -13.77
N ASP A 232 -0.01 11.57 -14.37
CA ASP A 232 0.02 11.81 -15.83
C ASP A 232 1.10 10.95 -16.48
N ILE A 233 0.73 9.72 -16.80
CA ILE A 233 1.63 8.75 -17.43
C ILE A 233 1.64 8.84 -18.96
N GLY A 234 0.67 9.53 -19.55
CA GLY A 234 0.50 9.57 -21.02
C GLY A 234 1.70 10.06 -21.77
N LYS A 235 2.35 11.11 -21.26
CA LYS A 235 3.60 11.67 -21.83
C LYS A 235 4.74 10.64 -21.85
N TYR A 236 4.90 9.87 -20.78
CA TYR A 236 5.96 8.86 -20.69
C TYR A 236 5.68 7.66 -21.62
N VAL A 237 4.42 7.22 -21.73
CA VAL A 237 4.02 6.16 -22.67
C VAL A 237 4.39 6.55 -24.10
N LEU A 238 4.09 7.80 -24.49
CA LEU A 238 4.43 8.31 -25.83
C LEU A 238 5.95 8.32 -26.06
N GLN A 239 6.72 8.83 -25.11
CA GLN A 239 8.19 8.89 -25.19
C GLN A 239 8.81 7.48 -25.31
N ILE A 240 8.34 6.52 -24.53
CA ILE A 240 8.84 5.13 -24.60
C ILE A 240 8.55 4.53 -25.98
N LYS A 241 7.33 4.66 -26.49
CA LYS A 241 6.95 4.15 -27.83
C LYS A 241 7.81 4.76 -28.93
N GLN A 242 8.00 6.07 -28.91
CA GLN A 242 8.86 6.76 -29.90
C GLN A 242 10.31 6.27 -29.85
N SER A 243 10.85 6.07 -28.62
CA SER A 243 12.22 5.55 -28.45
C SER A 243 12.34 4.13 -28.98
N MET A 244 11.36 3.26 -28.74
CA MET A 244 11.33 1.91 -29.27
C MET A 244 11.24 1.87 -30.80
N GLU A 245 10.39 2.71 -31.40
CA GLU A 245 10.30 2.83 -32.86
C GLU A 245 11.62 3.28 -33.48
N LYS A 246 12.32 4.22 -32.84
CA LYS A 246 13.64 4.69 -33.31
C LYS A 246 14.67 3.54 -33.25
N LEU A 247 14.76 2.85 -32.12
CA LEU A 247 15.67 1.70 -31.96
C LEU A 247 15.40 0.62 -33.01
N ASN A 248 14.13 0.23 -33.21
CA ASN A 248 13.75 -0.76 -34.20
C ASN A 248 14.16 -0.36 -35.64
N LYS A 249 14.07 0.91 -35.99
CA LYS A 249 14.54 1.42 -37.30
C LYS A 249 16.05 1.30 -37.42
N GLU A 250 16.81 1.71 -36.39
CA GLU A 250 18.26 1.64 -36.37
C GLU A 250 18.77 0.19 -36.52
N TYR A 251 18.19 -0.76 -35.76
CA TYR A 251 18.53 -2.19 -35.87
C TYR A 251 18.15 -2.80 -37.21
N SER A 252 17.01 -2.40 -37.78
CA SER A 252 16.59 -2.89 -39.11
C SER A 252 17.48 -2.38 -40.26
N CYS A 253 18.13 -1.22 -40.10
CA CYS A 253 19.08 -0.70 -41.05
C CYS A 253 20.48 -1.31 -40.94
N SER A 254 20.87 -1.78 -39.73
CA SER A 254 22.18 -2.40 -39.47
C SER A 254 22.25 -3.89 -39.87
N ALA A 255 21.10 -4.51 -40.16
CA ALA A 255 20.98 -5.92 -40.55
C ALA A 255 20.94 -6.13 -42.07
N LYS A 256 21.09 -5.07 -42.87
CA LYS A 256 21.24 -5.12 -44.32
C LYS A 256 22.68 -4.79 -44.71
#